data_95a10e348cd335d7e8d83e8db186f9d0
#
_entry.id   95a10e348cd335d7e8d83e8db186f9d0
#
_cell.length_a   1.000
_cell.length_b   1.000
_cell.length_c   1.000
_cell.angle_alpha   90.00
_cell.angle_beta   90.00
_cell.angle_gamma   90.00
#
_symmetry.space_group_name_H-M   'P 1'
#
loop_
_entity.id
_entity.type
_entity.pdbx_description
1 polymer ?
#
loop_
_entity_poly.entity_id
_entity_poly.type
_entity_poly.pdbx_seq_one_letter_code
_entity_poly.pdbx_strand_id
1 'polypeptide(L)'
;MSDNKNLLTEIAKRWKLDAKLEDTDRYFYSQNEVDDILSGEKCYVIGRKGTGKTAISEYLLKKANFKFSEKLSFKNFPFNELYSLSNTKYTAPNQYISIWKYLIYSFICRMMICNEGISSSLRAELAKAYGTDPITSLPRTVNTWTKKDFSLSLAGVINAKFTNEAPELEKLSWIERVNILEDIIMGHLDKSSYYIIFDELDEDYRDVTNKGEFEYYSNLITSLFKAVQDIKSIFRNTDFNIYPVVFLRDDIYSLIKDSDKNKWSDFKVDLNWNEIKIKQMLAYRISRAHNLDGEILPFDKAWNLLFFRKDVPKGNQGKKMVNSFEFISGSTHLRPRDFIRYIQVCAEDTLTQGYKQIHPKTIKFVDKAFSNYLRDEIVDEIHALLPDINNI
;
A
#
# COMPACT_ATOMS: atom_id res chain seq x y z
N MET A 1 -11.17 -38.23 2.37
CA MET A 1 -10.47 -38.16 3.69
C MET A 1 -9.08 -37.50 3.62
N SER A 2 -8.51 -37.27 2.45
CA SER A 2 -7.23 -36.53 2.25
C SER A 2 -7.37 -34.99 2.30
N ASP A 3 -8.57 -34.46 2.00
CA ASP A 3 -8.79 -33.03 1.74
C ASP A 3 -8.49 -32.08 2.92
N ASN A 4 -8.89 -32.45 4.14
CA ASN A 4 -8.70 -31.54 5.29
C ASN A 4 -7.23 -31.42 5.72
N LYS A 5 -6.41 -32.45 5.53
CA LYS A 5 -4.97 -32.37 5.81
C LYS A 5 -4.26 -31.49 4.77
N ASN A 6 -4.74 -31.51 3.54
CA ASN A 6 -4.27 -30.63 2.48
C ASN A 6 -4.62 -29.18 2.77
N LEU A 7 -5.87 -28.90 3.23
CA LEU A 7 -6.31 -27.57 3.64
C LEU A 7 -5.43 -26.97 4.76
N LEU A 8 -5.18 -27.72 5.84
CA LEU A 8 -4.32 -27.26 6.93
C LEU A 8 -2.88 -27.00 6.46
N THR A 9 -2.36 -27.89 5.59
CA THR A 9 -1.01 -27.72 5.01
C THR A 9 -0.93 -26.49 4.13
N GLU A 10 -1.97 -26.24 3.33
CA GLU A 10 -2.05 -25.06 2.46
C GLU A 10 -2.05 -23.77 3.30
N ILE A 11 -2.87 -23.71 4.37
CA ILE A 11 -2.93 -22.56 5.26
C ILE A 11 -1.58 -22.35 5.96
N ALA A 12 -1.02 -23.40 6.57
CA ALA A 12 0.24 -23.31 7.32
C ALA A 12 1.42 -22.86 6.43
N LYS A 13 1.48 -23.29 5.17
CA LYS A 13 2.62 -23.02 4.29
C LYS A 13 2.45 -21.81 3.39
N ARG A 14 1.22 -21.54 2.91
CA ARG A 14 0.95 -20.57 1.83
C ARG A 14 0.38 -19.26 2.31
N TRP A 15 -0.37 -19.22 3.41
CA TRP A 15 -0.75 -17.93 3.96
C TRP A 15 0.48 -17.19 4.46
N LYS A 16 0.58 -15.90 4.14
CA LYS A 16 1.71 -15.06 4.52
C LYS A 16 1.21 -13.83 5.26
N LEU A 17 1.98 -13.38 6.24
CA LEU A 17 1.75 -12.10 6.92
C LEU A 17 2.25 -10.92 6.11
N ASP A 18 3.31 -11.15 5.33
CA ASP A 18 3.81 -10.18 4.37
C ASP A 18 3.07 -10.38 3.03
N ALA A 19 2.24 -9.41 2.67
CA ALA A 19 1.47 -9.45 1.44
C ALA A 19 2.35 -9.50 0.17
N LYS A 20 3.60 -9.03 0.24
CA LYS A 20 4.56 -9.12 -0.88
C LYS A 20 4.98 -10.56 -1.20
N LEU A 21 4.86 -11.45 -0.21
CA LEU A 21 5.23 -12.87 -0.32
C LEU A 21 4.01 -13.78 -0.52
N GLU A 22 2.81 -13.23 -0.49
CA GLU A 22 1.57 -13.97 -0.62
C GLU A 22 1.14 -14.10 -2.08
N ASP A 23 0.47 -15.20 -2.40
CA ASP A 23 -0.19 -15.37 -3.69
C ASP A 23 -1.45 -14.49 -3.73
N THR A 24 -1.27 -13.26 -4.23
CA THR A 24 -2.33 -12.26 -4.33
C THR A 24 -3.47 -12.71 -5.25
N ASP A 25 -3.18 -13.50 -6.30
CA ASP A 25 -4.21 -13.99 -7.21
C ASP A 25 -5.17 -14.94 -6.51
N ARG A 26 -4.64 -15.70 -5.57
CA ARG A 26 -5.40 -16.71 -4.85
C ARG A 26 -6.09 -16.18 -3.61
N TYR A 27 -5.42 -15.31 -2.83
CA TYR A 27 -5.84 -15.00 -1.47
C TYR A 27 -6.31 -13.57 -1.23
N PHE A 28 -6.16 -12.68 -2.20
CA PHE A 28 -6.65 -11.32 -2.06
C PHE A 28 -8.19 -11.28 -2.12
N TYR A 29 -8.80 -10.85 -1.01
CA TYR A 29 -10.23 -10.60 -0.93
C TYR A 29 -10.50 -9.14 -1.28
N SER A 30 -11.09 -8.89 -2.46
CA SER A 30 -11.50 -7.55 -2.88
C SER A 30 -12.74 -7.11 -2.13
N GLN A 31 -12.74 -5.86 -1.69
CA GLN A 31 -13.87 -5.15 -1.13
C GLN A 31 -14.29 -4.03 -2.10
N ASN A 32 -15.50 -3.51 -1.95
CA ASN A 32 -16.01 -2.44 -2.82
C ASN A 32 -15.09 -1.20 -2.84
N GLU A 33 -14.44 -0.93 -1.71
CA GLU A 33 -13.48 0.17 -1.60
C GLU A 33 -12.29 0.04 -2.56
N VAL A 34 -11.96 -1.18 -2.99
CA VAL A 34 -10.88 -1.42 -3.99
C VAL A 34 -11.35 -1.00 -5.38
N ASP A 35 -12.62 -1.17 -5.71
CA ASP A 35 -13.18 -0.76 -7.00
C ASP A 35 -13.16 0.77 -7.14
N ASP A 36 -13.42 1.53 -6.05
CA ASP A 36 -13.30 2.99 -6.03
C ASP A 36 -11.86 3.46 -6.25
N ILE A 37 -10.87 2.68 -5.79
CA ILE A 37 -9.45 2.97 -6.05
C ILE A 37 -9.09 2.65 -7.51
N LEU A 38 -9.59 1.53 -8.04
CA LEU A 38 -9.35 1.13 -9.42
C LEU A 38 -9.99 2.08 -10.43
N SER A 39 -11.15 2.65 -10.12
CA SER A 39 -11.79 3.67 -10.97
C SER A 39 -11.13 5.05 -10.87
N GLY A 40 -10.22 5.25 -9.90
CA GLY A 40 -9.60 6.53 -9.60
C GLY A 40 -10.52 7.51 -8.84
N GLU A 41 -11.71 7.11 -8.39
CA GLU A 41 -12.55 7.94 -7.53
C GLU A 41 -11.85 8.23 -6.20
N LYS A 42 -11.24 7.20 -5.61
CA LYS A 42 -10.48 7.29 -4.37
C LYS A 42 -8.98 7.16 -4.63
N CYS A 43 -8.18 7.90 -3.87
CA CYS A 43 -6.73 7.91 -4.01
C CYS A 43 -5.96 7.91 -2.68
N TYR A 44 -6.62 8.10 -1.54
CA TYR A 44 -6.01 8.03 -0.21
C TYR A 44 -6.52 6.83 0.54
N VAL A 45 -5.66 5.87 0.82
CA VAL A 45 -6.02 4.63 1.52
C VAL A 45 -5.45 4.69 2.93
N ILE A 46 -6.33 4.92 3.88
CA ILE A 46 -5.96 5.14 5.28
C ILE A 46 -6.37 3.92 6.11
N GLY A 47 -5.47 3.45 6.97
CA GLY A 47 -5.78 2.32 7.84
C GLY A 47 -4.66 1.95 8.78
N ARG A 48 -5.01 1.26 9.87
CA ARG A 48 -4.07 0.79 10.87
C ARG A 48 -3.07 -0.22 10.30
N LYS A 49 -2.00 -0.50 11.05
CA LYS A 49 -1.07 -1.60 10.74
C LYS A 49 -1.86 -2.92 10.69
N GLY A 50 -1.64 -3.74 9.65
CA GLY A 50 -2.31 -5.04 9.49
C GLY A 50 -3.71 -5.01 8.87
N THR A 51 -4.23 -3.85 8.41
CA THR A 51 -5.56 -3.75 7.76
C THR A 51 -5.56 -4.11 6.27
N GLY A 52 -4.41 -4.40 5.66
CA GLY A 52 -4.34 -4.86 4.27
C GLY A 52 -3.91 -3.79 3.26
N LYS A 53 -3.38 -2.63 3.70
CA LYS A 53 -2.86 -1.59 2.78
C LYS A 53 -1.91 -2.17 1.73
N THR A 54 -0.88 -2.86 2.15
CA THR A 54 0.10 -3.49 1.25
C THR A 54 -0.53 -4.58 0.37
N ALA A 55 -1.55 -5.30 0.84
CA ALA A 55 -2.25 -6.27 0.02
C ALA A 55 -3.02 -5.61 -1.15
N ILE A 56 -3.64 -4.44 -0.90
CA ILE A 56 -4.25 -3.63 -1.97
C ILE A 56 -3.17 -3.10 -2.91
N SER A 57 -2.07 -2.60 -2.38
CA SER A 57 -0.92 -2.13 -3.18
C SER A 57 -0.41 -3.22 -4.13
N GLU A 58 -0.19 -4.45 -3.64
CA GLU A 58 0.23 -5.59 -4.47
C GLU A 58 -0.85 -5.98 -5.49
N TYR A 59 -2.13 -5.89 -5.12
CA TYR A 59 -3.22 -6.12 -6.07
C TYR A 59 -3.27 -5.10 -7.21
N LEU A 60 -2.98 -3.82 -6.91
CA LEU A 60 -2.89 -2.77 -7.93
C LEU A 60 -1.71 -2.98 -8.90
N LEU A 61 -0.66 -3.70 -8.49
CA LEU A 61 0.49 -4.02 -9.35
C LEU A 61 0.21 -5.15 -10.36
N LYS A 62 -0.89 -5.87 -10.23
CA LYS A 62 -1.22 -6.94 -11.18
C LYS A 62 -1.26 -6.41 -12.61
N LYS A 63 -0.57 -7.13 -13.49
CA LYS A 63 -0.57 -6.84 -14.91
C LYS A 63 -1.97 -7.07 -15.51
N ALA A 64 -2.42 -6.13 -16.30
CA ALA A 64 -3.64 -6.24 -17.10
C ALA A 64 -3.42 -5.46 -18.41
N ASN A 65 -4.23 -5.75 -19.41
CA ASN A 65 -4.19 -5.03 -20.67
C ASN A 65 -4.51 -3.56 -20.45
N PHE A 66 -3.76 -2.68 -21.08
CA PHE A 66 -3.92 -1.22 -20.98
C PHE A 66 -3.83 -0.68 -19.55
N LYS A 67 -3.08 -1.38 -18.69
CA LYS A 67 -2.82 -0.97 -17.30
C LYS A 67 -1.33 -0.99 -17.02
N PHE A 68 -0.81 0.14 -16.61
CA PHE A 68 0.57 0.34 -16.20
C PHE A 68 0.60 0.76 -14.74
N SER A 69 1.42 0.11 -13.94
CA SER A 69 1.49 0.35 -12.50
C SER A 69 2.94 0.36 -12.04
N GLU A 70 3.29 1.35 -11.23
CA GLU A 70 4.60 1.44 -10.60
C GLU A 70 4.42 1.73 -9.10
N LYS A 71 5.19 1.01 -8.26
CA LYS A 71 5.14 1.16 -6.81
C LYS A 71 6.39 1.85 -6.30
N LEU A 72 6.19 2.94 -5.58
CA LEU A 72 7.20 3.65 -4.83
C LEU A 72 7.13 3.14 -3.38
N SER A 73 8.02 2.19 -3.05
CA SER A 73 8.18 1.70 -1.68
C SER A 73 9.19 2.58 -0.95
N PHE A 74 8.76 3.23 0.11
CA PHE A 74 9.61 4.09 0.92
C PHE A 74 10.27 3.34 2.09
N LYS A 75 10.22 2.01 2.07
CA LYS A 75 10.94 1.19 3.03
C LYS A 75 12.45 1.47 2.96
N ASN A 76 13.04 1.82 4.09
CA ASN A 76 14.45 2.23 4.20
C ASN A 76 14.83 3.41 3.28
N PHE A 77 13.88 4.28 2.94
CA PHE A 77 14.17 5.46 2.13
C PHE A 77 14.80 6.56 3.02
N PRO A 78 15.91 7.17 2.59
CA PRO A 78 16.50 8.28 3.32
C PRO A 78 15.72 9.57 3.06
N PHE A 79 14.71 9.87 3.85
CA PHE A 79 13.83 11.03 3.67
C PHE A 79 14.58 12.37 3.66
N ASN A 80 15.74 12.44 4.30
CA ASN A 80 16.63 13.62 4.24
C ASN A 80 17.00 14.03 2.81
N GLU A 81 17.06 13.07 1.87
CA GLU A 81 17.26 13.35 0.44
C GLU A 81 16.09 14.17 -0.12
N LEU A 82 14.85 13.86 0.26
CA LEU A 82 13.68 14.64 -0.14
C LEU A 82 13.61 15.98 0.59
N TYR A 83 13.93 16.02 1.88
CA TYR A 83 13.90 17.27 2.64
C TYR A 83 14.85 18.33 2.06
N SER A 84 15.99 17.90 1.53
CA SER A 84 16.98 18.79 0.87
C SER A 84 16.46 19.43 -0.42
N LEU A 85 15.42 18.85 -1.06
CA LEU A 85 14.87 19.29 -2.35
C LEU A 85 13.78 20.35 -2.20
N SER A 86 13.52 20.86 -1.01
CA SER A 86 12.47 21.84 -0.75
C SER A 86 12.52 23.04 -1.68
N ASN A 87 11.36 23.45 -2.22
CA ASN A 87 11.25 24.65 -3.04
C ASN A 87 11.03 25.87 -2.14
N THR A 88 12.09 26.62 -1.86
CA THR A 88 12.06 27.79 -0.96
C THR A 88 11.21 28.96 -1.44
N LYS A 89 10.69 28.93 -2.69
CA LYS A 89 9.72 29.90 -3.18
C LYS A 89 8.33 29.74 -2.56
N TYR A 90 8.06 28.58 -1.94
CA TYR A 90 6.81 28.29 -1.24
C TYR A 90 7.04 28.24 0.27
N THR A 91 6.00 28.65 1.01
CA THR A 91 5.95 28.43 2.46
C THR A 91 5.57 26.99 2.79
N ALA A 92 5.98 26.50 3.97
CA ALA A 92 5.50 25.23 4.48
C ALA A 92 3.95 25.24 4.63
N PRO A 93 3.24 24.15 4.35
CA PRO A 93 3.71 22.82 3.93
C PRO A 93 3.90 22.64 2.41
N ASN A 94 3.73 23.67 1.62
CA ASN A 94 3.62 23.57 0.15
C ASN A 94 4.96 23.39 -0.59
N GLN A 95 6.07 23.50 0.12
CA GLN A 95 7.42 23.52 -0.48
C GLN A 95 7.85 22.23 -1.17
N TYR A 96 7.14 21.11 -0.98
CA TYR A 96 7.45 19.83 -1.63
C TYR A 96 6.44 19.44 -2.73
N ILE A 97 5.40 20.24 -3.00
CA ILE A 97 4.37 19.90 -4.00
C ILE A 97 4.99 19.68 -5.37
N SER A 98 5.87 20.60 -5.81
CA SER A 98 6.53 20.50 -7.12
C SER A 98 7.42 19.27 -7.23
N ILE A 99 8.07 18.84 -6.14
CA ILE A 99 8.90 17.64 -6.10
C ILE A 99 8.05 16.39 -6.28
N TRP A 100 6.92 16.29 -5.56
CA TRP A 100 6.01 15.17 -5.70
C TRP A 100 5.38 15.10 -7.09
N LYS A 101 4.92 16.23 -7.64
CA LYS A 101 4.41 16.28 -9.03
C LYS A 101 5.48 15.84 -10.02
N TYR A 102 6.70 16.32 -9.87
CA TYR A 102 7.82 15.93 -10.71
C TYR A 102 8.10 14.42 -10.66
N LEU A 103 8.11 13.81 -9.46
CA LEU A 103 8.30 12.38 -9.32
C LEU A 103 7.15 11.60 -9.95
N ILE A 104 5.90 11.96 -9.67
CA ILE A 104 4.72 11.31 -10.26
C ILE A 104 4.79 11.33 -11.79
N TYR A 105 5.04 12.49 -12.38
CA TYR A 105 5.12 12.64 -13.83
C TYR A 105 6.33 11.90 -14.42
N SER A 106 7.46 11.88 -13.74
CA SER A 106 8.62 11.08 -14.13
C SER A 106 8.30 9.59 -14.20
N PHE A 107 7.57 9.06 -13.22
CA PHE A 107 7.13 7.66 -13.24
C PHE A 107 6.12 7.39 -14.35
N ILE A 108 5.21 8.33 -14.65
CA ILE A 108 4.29 8.21 -15.80
C ILE A 108 5.09 8.15 -17.10
N CYS A 109 6.02 9.09 -17.33
CA CYS A 109 6.87 9.09 -18.52
C CYS A 109 7.67 7.80 -18.66
N ARG A 110 8.13 7.24 -17.54
CA ARG A 110 8.82 5.94 -17.56
C ARG A 110 7.88 4.80 -17.93
N MET A 111 6.64 4.77 -17.43
CA MET A 111 5.65 3.76 -17.82
C MET A 111 5.26 3.87 -19.29
N MET A 112 5.25 5.08 -19.86
CA MET A 112 5.02 5.31 -21.31
C MET A 112 6.03 4.56 -22.19
N ILE A 113 7.25 4.31 -21.74
CA ILE A 113 8.27 3.54 -22.48
C ILE A 113 7.77 2.12 -22.79
N CYS A 114 7.06 1.52 -21.85
CA CYS A 114 6.56 0.15 -21.93
C CYS A 114 5.18 0.05 -22.64
N ASN A 115 4.56 1.19 -22.97
CA ASN A 115 3.24 1.21 -23.60
C ASN A 115 3.34 1.31 -25.11
N GLU A 116 2.94 0.26 -25.83
CA GLU A 116 2.96 0.20 -27.29
C GLU A 116 1.98 1.18 -27.95
N GLY A 117 0.98 1.68 -27.24
CA GLY A 117 0.08 2.74 -27.67
C GLY A 117 0.76 4.09 -27.84
N ILE A 118 1.93 4.28 -27.25
CA ILE A 118 2.75 5.50 -27.36
C ILE A 118 3.68 5.40 -28.58
N SER A 119 3.87 6.51 -29.29
CA SER A 119 4.72 6.54 -30.49
C SER A 119 6.13 6.01 -30.22
N SER A 120 6.65 5.19 -31.12
CA SER A 120 7.97 4.55 -30.95
C SER A 120 9.11 5.58 -30.84
N SER A 121 8.99 6.72 -31.52
CA SER A 121 9.98 7.79 -31.43
C SER A 121 10.04 8.42 -30.04
N LEU A 122 8.88 8.69 -29.42
CA LEU A 122 8.84 9.24 -28.06
C LEU A 122 9.33 8.21 -27.04
N ARG A 123 8.91 6.93 -27.17
CA ARG A 123 9.39 5.85 -26.30
C ARG A 123 10.91 5.73 -26.33
N ALA A 124 11.52 5.83 -27.52
CA ALA A 124 12.97 5.79 -27.66
C ALA A 124 13.68 6.97 -26.98
N GLU A 125 13.14 8.18 -27.08
CA GLU A 125 13.69 9.35 -26.40
C GLU A 125 13.53 9.26 -24.87
N LEU A 126 12.34 8.86 -24.39
CA LEU A 126 12.12 8.62 -22.95
C LEU A 126 13.03 7.52 -22.41
N ALA A 127 13.27 6.46 -23.19
CA ALA A 127 14.17 5.37 -22.80
C ALA A 127 15.62 5.82 -22.65
N LYS A 128 16.08 6.78 -23.47
CA LYS A 128 17.43 7.39 -23.32
C LYS A 128 17.55 8.14 -21.98
N ALA A 129 16.50 8.84 -21.54
CA ALA A 129 16.50 9.60 -20.31
C ALA A 129 16.32 8.71 -19.07
N TYR A 130 15.28 7.86 -19.04
CA TYR A 130 14.88 7.09 -17.86
C TYR A 130 15.53 5.69 -17.76
N GLY A 131 16.07 5.19 -18.87
CA GLY A 131 16.48 3.78 -18.98
C GLY A 131 15.30 2.81 -19.08
N THR A 132 15.60 1.57 -19.42
CA THR A 132 14.60 0.49 -19.55
C THR A 132 14.72 -0.56 -18.43
N ASP A 133 15.80 -0.53 -17.66
CA ASP A 133 16.06 -1.49 -16.59
C ASP A 133 15.07 -1.35 -15.44
N PRO A 134 14.72 -2.46 -14.75
CA PRO A 134 13.90 -2.40 -13.55
C PRO A 134 14.51 -1.48 -12.48
N ILE A 135 13.66 -0.72 -11.78
CA ILE A 135 14.09 0.09 -10.64
C ILE A 135 14.43 -0.85 -9.47
N THR A 136 15.71 -0.95 -9.15
CA THR A 136 16.20 -1.77 -8.03
C THR A 136 16.35 -0.96 -6.73
N SER A 137 16.43 0.37 -6.83
CA SER A 137 16.60 1.27 -5.68
C SER A 137 15.88 2.58 -5.93
N LEU A 138 14.79 2.81 -5.21
CA LEU A 138 14.03 4.07 -5.27
C LEU A 138 14.90 5.27 -4.86
N PRO A 139 15.69 5.24 -3.76
CA PRO A 139 16.56 6.37 -3.40
C PRO A 139 17.54 6.75 -4.52
N ARG A 140 18.18 5.75 -5.12
CA ARG A 140 19.11 5.99 -6.25
C ARG A 140 18.42 6.62 -7.44
N THR A 141 17.23 6.13 -7.76
CA THR A 141 16.42 6.64 -8.88
C THR A 141 16.00 8.08 -8.63
N VAL A 142 15.44 8.38 -7.46
CA VAL A 142 15.04 9.74 -7.08
C VAL A 142 16.24 10.68 -7.13
N ASN A 143 17.37 10.30 -6.52
CA ASN A 143 18.58 11.11 -6.54
C ASN A 143 19.07 11.37 -7.98
N THR A 144 19.01 10.37 -8.87
CA THR A 144 19.42 10.54 -10.26
C THR A 144 18.49 11.49 -11.01
N TRP A 145 17.17 11.30 -10.89
CA TRP A 145 16.18 12.08 -11.64
C TRP A 145 16.03 13.51 -11.14
N THR A 146 16.37 13.78 -9.88
CA THR A 146 16.32 15.15 -9.32
C THR A 146 17.55 15.99 -9.64
N LYS A 147 18.63 15.40 -10.18
CA LYS A 147 19.82 16.14 -10.61
C LYS A 147 19.52 17.05 -11.79
N LYS A 148 20.26 18.16 -11.89
CA LYS A 148 20.12 19.14 -12.99
C LYS A 148 20.38 18.51 -14.35
N ASP A 149 21.43 17.70 -14.48
CA ASP A 149 21.83 17.06 -15.74
C ASP A 149 20.72 16.15 -16.31
N PHE A 150 19.96 15.50 -15.45
CA PHE A 150 18.80 14.70 -15.87
C PHE A 150 17.70 15.56 -16.47
N SER A 151 17.43 16.72 -15.89
CA SER A 151 16.45 17.68 -16.44
C SER A 151 16.89 18.24 -17.79
N LEU A 152 18.20 18.36 -18.03
CA LEU A 152 18.77 18.74 -19.33
C LEU A 152 18.52 17.68 -20.39
N SER A 153 18.66 16.40 -20.05
CA SER A 153 18.39 15.30 -21.00
C SER A 153 16.91 15.25 -21.40
N LEU A 154 15.98 15.52 -20.44
CA LEU A 154 14.54 15.60 -20.72
C LEU A 154 14.18 16.80 -21.61
N ALA A 155 14.77 17.96 -21.37
CA ALA A 155 14.57 19.13 -22.22
C ALA A 155 15.06 18.88 -23.66
N GLY A 156 16.13 18.09 -23.84
CA GLY A 156 16.57 17.63 -25.16
C GLY A 156 15.53 16.78 -25.89
N VAL A 157 14.76 15.96 -25.18
CA VAL A 157 13.63 15.17 -25.73
C VAL A 157 12.56 16.08 -26.32
N ILE A 158 12.31 17.24 -25.69
CA ILE A 158 11.28 18.21 -26.09
C ILE A 158 11.79 19.10 -27.23
N ASN A 159 13.01 19.64 -27.09
CA ASN A 159 13.57 20.60 -28.05
C ASN A 159 13.78 19.97 -29.42
N ALA A 160 14.01 18.68 -29.53
CA ALA A 160 14.09 17.99 -30.82
C ALA A 160 12.79 18.06 -31.64
N LYS A 161 11.66 18.51 -31.03
CA LYS A 161 10.34 18.58 -31.70
C LYS A 161 9.59 19.90 -31.58
N PHE A 162 9.88 20.77 -30.61
CA PHE A 162 8.94 21.84 -30.23
C PHE A 162 9.44 23.28 -30.30
N THR A 163 10.74 23.60 -30.28
CA THR A 163 11.21 25.01 -30.38
C THR A 163 12.63 25.16 -30.88
N ASN A 164 12.85 26.27 -31.65
CA ASN A 164 14.17 26.71 -32.13
C ASN A 164 15.01 27.47 -31.07
N GLU A 165 14.51 27.60 -29.83
CA GLU A 165 15.22 28.27 -28.74
C GLU A 165 15.42 27.26 -27.60
N ALA A 166 16.67 26.88 -27.40
CA ALA A 166 17.06 26.08 -26.21
C ALA A 166 16.88 26.99 -24.98
N PRO A 167 16.05 26.59 -23.96
CA PRO A 167 16.00 27.33 -22.72
C PRO A 167 17.39 27.33 -22.06
N GLU A 168 17.72 28.39 -21.31
CA GLU A 168 18.93 28.40 -20.44
C GLU A 168 18.79 27.31 -19.38
N LEU A 169 19.20 26.12 -19.73
CA LEU A 169 18.94 24.83 -19.03
C LEU A 169 19.60 24.77 -17.65
N GLU A 170 20.59 25.62 -17.36
CA GLU A 170 21.31 25.63 -16.08
C GLU A 170 20.48 26.12 -14.89
N LYS A 171 19.30 26.71 -15.12
CA LYS A 171 18.49 27.37 -14.09
C LYS A 171 17.05 26.89 -13.96
N LEU A 172 16.67 25.75 -14.56
CA LEU A 172 15.30 25.26 -14.49
C LEU A 172 14.83 25.09 -13.04
N SER A 173 13.82 25.85 -12.66
CA SER A 173 13.12 25.72 -11.39
C SER A 173 12.31 24.42 -11.35
N TRP A 174 11.93 23.96 -10.15
CA TRP A 174 11.06 22.79 -10.01
C TRP A 174 9.73 22.94 -10.77
N ILE A 175 9.19 24.14 -10.86
CA ILE A 175 7.95 24.43 -11.58
C ILE A 175 8.14 24.17 -13.08
N GLU A 176 9.21 24.70 -13.66
CA GLU A 176 9.51 24.51 -15.09
C GLU A 176 9.74 23.03 -15.43
N ARG A 177 10.42 22.28 -14.55
CA ARG A 177 10.60 20.83 -14.73
C ARG A 177 9.26 20.09 -14.71
N VAL A 178 8.33 20.46 -13.82
CA VAL A 178 6.99 19.89 -13.77
C VAL A 178 6.21 20.20 -15.04
N ASN A 179 6.24 21.46 -15.50
CA ASN A 179 5.53 21.89 -16.72
C ASN A 179 6.02 21.11 -17.95
N ILE A 180 7.33 20.92 -18.08
CA ILE A 180 7.92 20.10 -19.15
C ILE A 180 7.33 18.68 -19.20
N LEU A 181 7.27 18.00 -18.05
CA LEU A 181 6.72 16.65 -18.00
C LEU A 181 5.20 16.63 -18.22
N GLU A 182 4.50 17.64 -17.73
CA GLU A 182 3.05 17.78 -17.92
C GLU A 182 2.73 17.97 -19.40
N ASP A 183 3.51 18.78 -20.14
CA ASP A 183 3.35 18.96 -21.58
C ASP A 183 3.60 17.66 -22.38
N ILE A 184 4.61 16.86 -21.97
CA ILE A 184 4.84 15.53 -22.58
C ILE A 184 3.62 14.63 -22.35
N ILE A 185 3.11 14.59 -21.13
CA ILE A 185 1.97 13.74 -20.78
C ILE A 185 0.72 14.19 -21.52
N MET A 186 0.41 15.50 -21.50
CA MET A 186 -0.76 16.07 -22.16
C MET A 186 -0.73 15.86 -23.68
N GLY A 187 0.46 15.92 -24.28
CA GLY A 187 0.61 15.80 -25.73
C GLY A 187 0.62 14.35 -26.24
N HIS A 188 0.89 13.36 -25.40
CA HIS A 188 1.25 12.03 -25.89
C HIS A 188 0.67 10.84 -25.11
N LEU A 189 0.06 11.04 -23.93
CA LEU A 189 -0.49 9.95 -23.17
C LEU A 189 -1.71 9.35 -23.89
N ASP A 190 -1.86 8.03 -23.82
CA ASP A 190 -3.04 7.32 -24.32
C ASP A 190 -4.12 7.15 -23.24
N LYS A 191 -5.21 6.44 -23.57
CA LYS A 191 -6.31 6.16 -22.63
C LYS A 191 -6.06 4.97 -21.70
N SER A 192 -4.86 4.42 -21.68
CA SER A 192 -4.47 3.38 -20.71
C SER A 192 -4.49 3.92 -19.27
N SER A 193 -4.62 3.03 -18.30
CA SER A 193 -4.63 3.40 -16.88
C SER A 193 -3.22 3.35 -16.30
N TYR A 194 -2.80 4.43 -15.65
CA TYR A 194 -1.48 4.60 -15.05
C TYR A 194 -1.59 4.75 -13.53
N TYR A 195 -1.13 3.76 -12.78
CA TYR A 195 -1.17 3.78 -11.32
C TYR A 195 0.22 4.07 -10.75
N ILE A 196 0.31 5.09 -9.93
CA ILE A 196 1.51 5.43 -9.16
C ILE A 196 1.21 5.21 -7.70
N ILE A 197 1.83 4.20 -7.10
CA ILE A 197 1.48 3.67 -5.79
C ILE A 197 2.54 4.09 -4.78
N PHE A 198 2.16 4.90 -3.79
CA PHE A 198 3.01 5.31 -2.67
C PHE A 198 2.71 4.42 -1.46
N ASP A 199 3.64 3.58 -1.08
CA ASP A 199 3.49 2.66 0.05
C ASP A 199 4.69 2.75 1.02
N GLU A 200 4.49 2.35 2.28
CA GLU A 200 5.53 2.34 3.30
C GLU A 200 6.11 3.75 3.59
N LEU A 201 5.26 4.77 3.56
CA LEU A 201 5.65 6.15 3.86
C LEU A 201 5.97 6.38 5.34
N ASP A 202 5.60 5.45 6.21
CA ASP A 202 5.74 5.52 7.66
C ASP A 202 7.13 5.10 8.19
N GLU A 203 8.09 4.82 7.34
CA GLU A 203 9.45 4.41 7.74
C GLU A 203 10.23 5.49 8.51
N ASP A 204 10.03 6.77 8.18
CA ASP A 204 10.68 7.89 8.87
C ASP A 204 9.87 8.43 10.05
N TYR A 205 8.73 7.80 10.33
CA TYR A 205 7.87 8.14 11.45
C TYR A 205 8.38 7.48 12.73
N ARG A 206 9.52 7.97 13.25
CA ARG A 206 10.21 7.33 14.38
C ARG A 206 10.09 8.07 15.69
N ASP A 207 9.97 9.40 15.66
CA ASP A 207 9.95 10.22 16.87
C ASP A 207 9.06 11.45 16.70
N VAL A 208 7.79 11.31 17.10
CA VAL A 208 6.82 12.42 17.12
C VAL A 208 7.17 13.46 18.21
N THR A 209 7.98 13.08 19.18
CA THR A 209 8.38 13.97 20.29
C THR A 209 9.43 14.97 19.85
N ASN A 210 10.21 14.67 18.82
CA ASN A 210 11.11 15.62 18.17
C ASN A 210 10.33 16.52 17.20
N LYS A 211 9.83 17.65 17.70
CA LYS A 211 8.96 18.56 16.94
C LYS A 211 9.55 19.01 15.60
N GLY A 212 10.86 19.19 15.49
CA GLY A 212 11.51 19.66 14.26
C GLY A 212 11.47 18.60 13.16
N GLU A 213 11.85 17.37 13.47
CA GLU A 213 11.86 16.26 12.51
C GLU A 213 10.44 15.88 12.09
N PHE A 214 9.51 15.84 13.03
CA PHE A 214 8.10 15.59 12.73
C PHE A 214 7.51 16.67 11.81
N GLU A 215 7.89 17.93 11.96
CA GLU A 215 7.40 19.02 11.11
C GLU A 215 7.85 18.83 9.65
N TYR A 216 9.13 18.50 9.40
CA TYR A 216 9.59 18.19 8.04
C TYR A 216 8.83 17.02 7.42
N TYR A 217 8.70 15.94 8.15
CA TYR A 217 7.95 14.76 7.71
C TYR A 217 6.47 15.10 7.43
N SER A 218 5.80 15.79 8.35
CA SER A 218 4.39 16.20 8.19
C SER A 218 4.19 17.10 6.97
N ASN A 219 5.09 18.06 6.74
CA ASN A 219 5.05 18.95 5.59
C ASN A 219 5.26 18.18 4.27
N LEU A 220 6.17 17.22 4.25
CA LEU A 220 6.43 16.37 3.10
C LEU A 220 5.19 15.53 2.73
N ILE A 221 4.58 14.86 3.71
CA ILE A 221 3.37 14.04 3.49
C ILE A 221 2.18 14.92 3.10
N THR A 222 1.98 16.06 3.76
CA THR A 222 0.94 17.03 3.40
C THR A 222 1.10 17.50 1.95
N SER A 223 2.32 17.81 1.52
CA SER A 223 2.61 18.18 0.14
C SER A 223 2.31 17.06 -0.85
N LEU A 224 2.53 15.79 -0.49
CA LEU A 224 2.16 14.66 -1.32
C LEU A 224 0.64 14.60 -1.55
N PHE A 225 -0.15 14.74 -0.48
CA PHE A 225 -1.61 14.77 -0.60
C PHE A 225 -2.07 15.91 -1.51
N LYS A 226 -1.50 17.12 -1.34
CA LYS A 226 -1.81 18.27 -2.21
C LYS A 226 -1.39 18.03 -3.66
N ALA A 227 -0.22 17.48 -3.90
CA ALA A 227 0.26 17.16 -5.26
C ALA A 227 -0.66 16.15 -5.96
N VAL A 228 -1.12 15.13 -5.25
CA VAL A 228 -2.09 14.14 -5.76
C VAL A 228 -3.42 14.81 -6.08
N GLN A 229 -3.92 15.68 -5.22
CA GLN A 229 -5.15 16.44 -5.45
C GLN A 229 -5.04 17.36 -6.66
N ASP A 230 -3.91 18.06 -6.81
CA ASP A 230 -3.64 18.93 -7.97
C ASP A 230 -3.64 18.11 -9.27
N ILE A 231 -2.96 16.97 -9.30
CA ILE A 231 -2.91 16.09 -10.46
C ILE A 231 -4.31 15.60 -10.83
N LYS A 232 -5.11 15.14 -9.84
CA LYS A 232 -6.51 14.77 -10.08
C LYS A 232 -7.33 15.94 -10.66
N SER A 233 -7.10 17.15 -10.20
CA SER A 233 -7.79 18.35 -10.69
C SER A 233 -7.40 18.68 -12.12
N ILE A 234 -6.11 18.62 -12.46
CA ILE A 234 -5.57 18.92 -13.80
C ILE A 234 -6.15 17.94 -14.83
N PHE A 235 -6.17 16.64 -14.51
CA PHE A 235 -6.59 15.61 -15.46
C PHE A 235 -8.09 15.25 -15.37
N ARG A 236 -8.86 15.90 -14.48
CA ARG A 236 -10.29 15.60 -14.26
C ARG A 236 -11.16 15.67 -15.51
N ASN A 237 -10.88 16.63 -16.38
CA ASN A 237 -11.66 16.89 -17.60
C ASN A 237 -10.96 16.39 -18.86
N THR A 238 -9.98 15.52 -18.73
CA THR A 238 -9.26 14.89 -19.82
C THR A 238 -9.71 13.43 -19.95
N ASP A 239 -9.33 12.80 -21.05
CA ASP A 239 -9.55 11.35 -21.27
C ASP A 239 -8.43 10.50 -20.67
N PHE A 240 -7.51 11.10 -19.89
CA PHE A 240 -6.35 10.41 -19.33
C PHE A 240 -6.67 9.77 -17.96
N ASN A 241 -6.28 8.53 -17.79
CA ASN A 241 -6.53 7.73 -16.59
C ASN A 241 -5.25 7.68 -15.74
N ILE A 242 -4.97 8.74 -15.00
CA ILE A 242 -3.81 8.87 -14.10
C ILE A 242 -4.27 8.73 -12.66
N TYR A 243 -3.79 7.70 -11.98
CA TYR A 243 -4.24 7.28 -10.65
C TYR A 243 -3.08 7.20 -9.64
N PRO A 244 -2.62 8.34 -9.08
CA PRO A 244 -1.73 8.30 -7.94
C PRO A 244 -2.50 7.83 -6.70
N VAL A 245 -1.98 6.81 -6.01
CA VAL A 245 -2.60 6.20 -4.82
C VAL A 245 -1.65 6.26 -3.65
N VAL A 246 -2.07 6.84 -2.54
CA VAL A 246 -1.26 7.03 -1.32
C VAL A 246 -1.79 6.14 -0.21
N PHE A 247 -0.94 5.24 0.28
CA PHE A 247 -1.21 4.41 1.45
C PHE A 247 -0.56 5.02 2.68
N LEU A 248 -1.35 5.30 3.72
CA LEU A 248 -0.86 5.89 4.94
C LEU A 248 -1.51 5.26 6.18
N ARG A 249 -0.81 5.28 7.30
CA ARG A 249 -1.36 4.87 8.60
C ARG A 249 -2.34 5.93 9.11
N ASP A 250 -3.38 5.48 9.79
CA ASP A 250 -4.45 6.35 10.33
C ASP A 250 -3.96 7.24 11.47
N ASP A 251 -3.05 6.76 12.30
CA ASP A 251 -2.43 7.54 13.36
C ASP A 251 -1.60 8.71 12.79
N ILE A 252 -0.80 8.47 11.75
CA ILE A 252 -0.06 9.51 11.03
C ILE A 252 -1.01 10.50 10.37
N TYR A 253 -2.00 9.98 9.63
CA TYR A 253 -3.00 10.83 8.99
C TYR A 253 -3.73 11.73 9.99
N SER A 254 -4.02 11.23 11.19
CA SER A 254 -4.70 12.00 12.24
C SER A 254 -3.89 13.21 12.71
N LEU A 255 -2.56 13.09 12.73
CA LEU A 255 -1.64 14.14 13.18
C LEU A 255 -1.39 15.22 12.12
N ILE A 256 -1.65 14.95 10.85
CA ILE A 256 -1.53 15.96 9.79
C ILE A 256 -2.57 17.06 10.03
N LYS A 257 -2.08 18.31 10.10
CA LYS A 257 -2.89 19.50 10.26
C LYS A 257 -2.79 20.36 9.00
N ASP A 258 -3.85 20.36 8.21
CA ASP A 258 -3.94 21.21 7.01
C ASP A 258 -5.38 21.65 6.76
N SER A 259 -5.55 22.84 6.19
CA SER A 259 -6.88 23.42 5.87
C SER A 259 -7.63 22.60 4.81
N ASP A 260 -6.91 21.90 3.93
CA ASP A 260 -7.50 21.09 2.86
C ASP A 260 -7.85 19.66 3.30
N LYS A 261 -7.52 19.27 4.53
CA LYS A 261 -7.76 17.90 5.05
C LYS A 261 -9.22 17.47 4.93
N ASN A 262 -10.17 18.39 5.09
CA ASN A 262 -11.60 18.09 4.91
C ASN A 262 -11.93 17.71 3.47
N LYS A 263 -11.30 18.35 2.49
CA LYS A 263 -11.48 18.03 1.06
C LYS A 263 -10.93 16.66 0.68
N TRP A 264 -9.87 16.20 1.38
CA TRP A 264 -9.31 14.87 1.16
C TRP A 264 -10.26 13.74 1.54
N SER A 265 -11.26 14.02 2.42
CA SER A 265 -12.27 13.03 2.82
C SER A 265 -13.08 12.51 1.64
N ASP A 266 -13.30 13.33 0.61
CA ASP A 266 -14.02 12.93 -0.60
C ASP A 266 -13.24 11.89 -1.43
N PHE A 267 -11.92 11.86 -1.29
CA PHE A 267 -11.00 10.97 -2.03
C PHE A 267 -10.39 9.87 -1.15
N LYS A 268 -10.85 9.76 0.10
CA LYS A 268 -10.30 8.84 1.10
C LYS A 268 -11.11 7.55 1.18
N VAL A 269 -10.41 6.46 1.40
CA VAL A 269 -10.92 5.17 1.88
C VAL A 269 -10.35 4.91 3.25
N ASP A 270 -11.22 4.65 4.24
CA ASP A 270 -10.83 4.16 5.55
C ASP A 270 -10.95 2.63 5.59
N LEU A 271 -9.84 1.93 5.73
CA LEU A 271 -9.81 0.47 5.82
C LEU A 271 -10.26 0.01 7.22
N ASN A 272 -11.57 0.03 7.43
CA ASN A 272 -12.19 -0.42 8.67
C ASN A 272 -12.74 -1.84 8.51
N TRP A 273 -12.34 -2.70 9.45
CA TRP A 273 -12.78 -4.08 9.53
C TRP A 273 -13.79 -4.26 10.67
N ASN A 274 -14.81 -5.03 10.40
CA ASN A 274 -15.79 -5.50 11.38
C ASN A 274 -15.94 -7.02 11.25
N GLU A 275 -16.69 -7.64 12.15
CA GLU A 275 -16.87 -9.09 12.13
C GLU A 275 -17.44 -9.61 10.81
N ILE A 276 -18.33 -8.87 10.17
CA ILE A 276 -18.95 -9.29 8.89
C ILE A 276 -17.88 -9.36 7.79
N LYS A 277 -17.09 -8.29 7.63
CA LYS A 277 -16.02 -8.22 6.64
C LYS A 277 -14.93 -9.28 6.91
N ILE A 278 -14.58 -9.51 8.18
CA ILE A 278 -13.63 -10.57 8.57
C ILE A 278 -14.17 -11.95 8.21
N LYS A 279 -15.46 -12.24 8.51
CA LYS A 279 -16.08 -13.53 8.13
C LYS A 279 -16.09 -13.75 6.62
N GLN A 280 -16.39 -12.71 5.85
CA GLN A 280 -16.36 -12.77 4.39
C GLN A 280 -14.96 -13.05 3.85
N MET A 281 -13.97 -12.32 4.34
CA MET A 281 -12.56 -12.50 3.97
C MET A 281 -12.07 -13.91 4.32
N LEU A 282 -12.39 -14.42 5.52
CA LEU A 282 -12.00 -15.76 5.96
C LEU A 282 -12.72 -16.85 5.14
N ALA A 283 -14.01 -16.68 4.86
CA ALA A 283 -14.76 -17.59 3.98
C ALA A 283 -14.11 -17.69 2.62
N TYR A 284 -13.76 -16.55 2.01
CA TYR A 284 -13.04 -16.50 0.74
C TYR A 284 -11.70 -17.25 0.81
N ARG A 285 -10.83 -16.89 1.76
CA ARG A 285 -9.48 -17.44 1.88
C ARG A 285 -9.47 -18.93 2.17
N ILE A 286 -10.35 -19.40 3.06
CA ILE A 286 -10.48 -20.83 3.38
C ILE A 286 -11.00 -21.61 2.16
N SER A 287 -11.98 -21.06 1.44
CA SER A 287 -12.50 -21.69 0.21
C SER A 287 -11.40 -21.83 -0.85
N ARG A 288 -10.60 -20.78 -1.07
CA ARG A 288 -9.48 -20.79 -2.01
C ARG A 288 -8.34 -21.72 -1.57
N ALA A 289 -8.12 -21.85 -0.27
CA ALA A 289 -7.15 -22.82 0.28
C ALA A 289 -7.65 -24.26 0.11
N HIS A 290 -8.97 -24.50 0.22
CA HIS A 290 -9.59 -25.81 0.05
C HIS A 290 -9.64 -26.23 -1.43
N ASN A 291 -10.14 -25.34 -2.29
CA ASN A 291 -10.22 -25.56 -3.74
C ASN A 291 -10.06 -24.23 -4.48
N LEU A 292 -8.99 -24.11 -5.29
CA LEU A 292 -8.65 -22.87 -5.99
C LEU A 292 -9.77 -22.41 -6.94
N ASP A 293 -10.32 -23.33 -7.70
CA ASP A 293 -11.33 -23.06 -8.74
C ASP A 293 -12.77 -23.34 -8.26
N GLY A 294 -12.93 -23.72 -6.99
CA GLY A 294 -14.24 -24.04 -6.41
C GLY A 294 -15.06 -22.79 -6.10
N GLU A 295 -16.33 -23.02 -5.80
CA GLU A 295 -17.21 -21.96 -5.31
C GLU A 295 -16.76 -21.42 -3.95
N ILE A 296 -17.01 -20.14 -3.72
CA ILE A 296 -16.79 -19.52 -2.39
C ILE A 296 -17.90 -20.00 -1.45
N LEU A 297 -17.50 -20.73 -0.43
CA LEU A 297 -18.40 -21.27 0.57
C LEU A 297 -18.92 -20.18 1.49
N PRO A 298 -20.17 -20.25 1.97
CA PRO A 298 -20.63 -19.46 3.10
C PRO A 298 -19.72 -19.65 4.32
N PHE A 299 -19.58 -18.60 5.15
CA PHE A 299 -18.65 -18.61 6.28
C PHE A 299 -18.74 -19.86 7.16
N ASP A 300 -19.95 -20.23 7.58
CA ASP A 300 -20.13 -21.38 8.48
C ASP A 300 -19.67 -22.71 7.85
N LYS A 301 -19.86 -22.87 6.54
CA LYS A 301 -19.38 -24.06 5.82
C LYS A 301 -17.86 -24.06 5.74
N ALA A 302 -17.24 -22.93 5.31
CA ALA A 302 -15.79 -22.77 5.21
C ALA A 302 -15.13 -22.97 6.60
N TRP A 303 -15.66 -22.33 7.62
CA TRP A 303 -15.17 -22.40 9.00
C TRP A 303 -15.19 -23.84 9.55
N ASN A 304 -16.30 -24.58 9.33
CA ASN A 304 -16.45 -25.95 9.75
C ASN A 304 -15.60 -26.98 8.98
N LEU A 305 -15.03 -26.63 7.82
CA LEU A 305 -13.98 -27.45 7.20
C LEU A 305 -12.69 -27.41 8.04
N LEU A 306 -12.39 -26.26 8.60
CA LEU A 306 -11.13 -26.00 9.29
C LEU A 306 -11.21 -26.29 10.79
N PHE A 307 -12.28 -25.85 11.44
CA PHE A 307 -12.47 -25.95 12.89
C PHE A 307 -13.42 -27.07 13.29
N PHE A 308 -13.05 -27.80 14.31
CA PHE A 308 -13.91 -28.81 14.92
C PHE A 308 -15.12 -28.13 15.60
N ARG A 309 -16.32 -28.64 15.37
CA ARG A 309 -17.59 -28.07 15.85
C ARG A 309 -17.77 -28.28 17.36
N LYS A 310 -16.96 -27.60 18.15
CA LYS A 310 -17.03 -27.63 19.63
C LYS A 310 -16.70 -26.27 20.18
N ASP A 311 -17.44 -25.84 21.17
CA ASP A 311 -17.19 -24.59 21.87
C ASP A 311 -15.86 -24.61 22.61
N VAL A 312 -15.29 -23.42 22.77
CA VAL A 312 -14.01 -23.19 23.45
C VAL A 312 -14.31 -22.62 24.84
N PRO A 313 -13.76 -23.21 25.91
CA PRO A 313 -13.92 -22.67 27.27
C PRO A 313 -13.18 -21.31 27.38
N LYS A 314 -13.90 -20.25 27.78
CA LYS A 314 -13.38 -18.87 27.95
C LYS A 314 -13.35 -18.49 29.46
N GLY A 315 -12.35 -17.64 29.80
CA GLY A 315 -12.15 -17.12 31.16
C GLY A 315 -11.34 -18.06 32.06
N ASN A 316 -10.90 -17.54 33.23
CA ASN A 316 -9.97 -18.21 34.14
C ASN A 316 -10.45 -19.57 34.68
N GLN A 317 -11.78 -19.77 34.79
CA GLN A 317 -12.36 -21.01 35.25
C GLN A 317 -12.99 -21.86 34.13
N GLY A 318 -12.92 -21.39 32.85
CA GLY A 318 -13.51 -22.09 31.72
C GLY A 318 -15.05 -22.28 31.81
N LYS A 319 -15.73 -21.47 32.61
CA LYS A 319 -17.18 -21.58 32.83
C LYS A 319 -18.03 -21.09 31.66
N LYS A 320 -17.51 -20.17 30.89
CA LYS A 320 -18.22 -19.66 29.70
C LYS A 320 -17.75 -20.43 28.47
N MET A 321 -18.69 -21.02 27.74
CA MET A 321 -18.42 -21.66 26.44
C MET A 321 -18.79 -20.70 25.33
N VAL A 322 -17.89 -20.51 24.37
CA VAL A 322 -18.09 -19.66 23.20
C VAL A 322 -17.66 -20.40 21.95
N ASN A 323 -18.24 -20.05 20.80
CA ASN A 323 -17.79 -20.65 19.55
C ASN A 323 -16.35 -20.21 19.20
N SER A 324 -15.67 -20.99 18.36
CA SER A 324 -14.26 -20.78 18.03
C SER A 324 -13.99 -19.43 17.37
N PHE A 325 -14.89 -18.92 16.54
CA PHE A 325 -14.75 -17.59 15.94
C PHE A 325 -14.85 -16.48 17.00
N GLU A 326 -15.85 -16.53 17.87
CA GLU A 326 -16.02 -15.56 18.98
C GLU A 326 -14.81 -15.56 19.92
N PHE A 327 -14.23 -16.74 20.18
CA PHE A 327 -13.03 -16.86 21.00
C PHE A 327 -11.86 -16.12 20.34
N ILE A 328 -11.55 -16.43 19.08
CA ILE A 328 -10.44 -15.84 18.31
C ILE A 328 -10.67 -14.33 18.10
N SER A 329 -11.89 -13.93 17.75
CA SER A 329 -12.25 -12.53 17.57
C SER A 329 -12.03 -11.71 18.85
N GLY A 330 -12.33 -12.28 20.01
CA GLY A 330 -12.09 -11.66 21.30
C GLY A 330 -10.61 -11.55 21.70
N SER A 331 -9.71 -12.26 21.00
CA SER A 331 -8.26 -12.23 21.20
C SER A 331 -7.54 -11.41 20.11
N THR A 332 -8.26 -10.74 19.21
CA THR A 332 -7.71 -9.98 18.08
C THR A 332 -8.21 -8.54 18.08
N HIS A 333 -7.60 -7.68 17.26
CA HIS A 333 -8.07 -6.31 17.00
C HIS A 333 -8.97 -6.21 15.77
N LEU A 334 -9.63 -7.29 15.35
CA LEU A 334 -10.43 -7.35 14.13
C LEU A 334 -9.64 -6.91 12.87
N ARG A 335 -8.35 -7.22 12.82
CA ARG A 335 -7.50 -6.95 11.64
C ARG A 335 -7.24 -8.24 10.87
N PRO A 336 -7.23 -8.24 9.53
CA PRO A 336 -6.91 -9.41 8.72
C PRO A 336 -5.64 -10.13 9.15
N ARG A 337 -4.54 -9.39 9.39
CA ARG A 337 -3.25 -9.94 9.81
C ARG A 337 -3.37 -10.78 11.08
N ASP A 338 -4.14 -10.33 12.06
CA ASP A 338 -4.29 -11.03 13.33
C ASP A 338 -4.97 -12.39 13.14
N PHE A 339 -6.06 -12.44 12.36
CA PHE A 339 -6.76 -13.70 12.03
C PHE A 339 -5.90 -14.63 11.19
N ILE A 340 -5.20 -14.11 10.19
CA ILE A 340 -4.29 -14.89 9.33
C ILE A 340 -3.23 -15.55 10.23
N ARG A 341 -2.58 -14.78 11.10
CA ARG A 341 -1.55 -15.31 12.01
C ARG A 341 -2.10 -16.33 12.97
N TYR A 342 -3.23 -16.03 13.63
CA TYR A 342 -3.85 -16.94 14.60
C TYR A 342 -4.18 -18.29 13.95
N ILE A 343 -4.87 -18.25 12.82
CA ILE A 343 -5.29 -19.46 12.11
C ILE A 343 -4.09 -20.23 11.56
N GLN A 344 -3.07 -19.56 11.06
CA GLN A 344 -1.85 -20.18 10.57
C GLN A 344 -1.15 -20.98 11.67
N VAL A 345 -0.97 -20.39 12.85
CA VAL A 345 -0.34 -21.08 13.99
C VAL A 345 -1.19 -22.23 14.48
N CYS A 346 -2.53 -22.07 14.49
CA CYS A 346 -3.43 -23.18 14.80
C CYS A 346 -3.30 -24.33 13.80
N ALA A 347 -3.16 -24.03 12.51
CA ALA A 347 -2.99 -25.05 11.47
C ALA A 347 -1.65 -25.80 11.64
N GLU A 348 -0.56 -25.08 11.92
CA GLU A 348 0.77 -25.65 12.20
C GLU A 348 0.74 -26.60 13.38
N ASP A 349 0.17 -26.17 14.52
CA ASP A 349 0.05 -27.02 15.72
C ASP A 349 -0.83 -28.25 15.46
N THR A 350 -1.97 -28.06 14.77
CA THR A 350 -2.90 -29.14 14.43
C THR A 350 -2.22 -30.22 13.58
N LEU A 351 -1.40 -29.82 12.61
CA LEU A 351 -0.60 -30.74 11.76
C LEU A 351 0.44 -31.50 12.59
N THR A 352 1.11 -30.82 13.51
CA THR A 352 2.10 -31.42 14.42
C THR A 352 1.45 -32.45 15.34
N GLN A 353 0.25 -32.18 15.82
CA GLN A 353 -0.54 -33.11 16.63
C GLN A 353 -1.19 -34.25 15.83
N GLY A 354 -1.14 -34.23 14.52
CA GLY A 354 -1.73 -35.23 13.65
C GLY A 354 -3.26 -35.16 13.51
N TYR A 355 -3.88 -34.05 13.94
CA TYR A 355 -5.33 -33.85 13.81
C TYR A 355 -5.70 -33.39 12.40
N LYS A 356 -6.97 -33.63 12.02
CA LYS A 356 -7.55 -33.25 10.72
C LYS A 356 -8.29 -31.91 10.75
N GLN A 357 -8.60 -31.39 11.92
CA GLN A 357 -9.27 -30.11 12.15
C GLN A 357 -8.69 -29.47 13.42
N ILE A 358 -8.80 -28.13 13.49
CA ILE A 358 -8.37 -27.35 14.66
C ILE A 358 -9.34 -27.58 15.82
N HIS A 359 -8.84 -28.15 16.91
CA HIS A 359 -9.60 -28.45 18.12
C HIS A 359 -9.57 -27.29 19.13
N PRO A 360 -10.57 -27.19 20.05
CA PRO A 360 -10.56 -26.21 21.14
C PRO A 360 -9.28 -26.19 21.98
N LYS A 361 -8.63 -27.33 22.15
CA LYS A 361 -7.34 -27.42 22.84
C LYS A 361 -6.22 -26.67 22.12
N THR A 362 -6.14 -26.82 20.80
CA THR A 362 -5.17 -26.08 19.94
C THR A 362 -5.42 -24.58 20.04
N ILE A 363 -6.68 -24.15 19.96
CA ILE A 363 -7.05 -22.72 20.06
C ILE A 363 -6.54 -22.14 21.38
N LYS A 364 -6.79 -22.79 22.49
CA LYS A 364 -6.32 -22.33 23.82
C LYS A 364 -4.80 -22.38 23.99
N PHE A 365 -4.14 -23.36 23.40
CA PHE A 365 -2.69 -23.47 23.45
C PHE A 365 -2.03 -22.33 22.68
N VAL A 366 -2.52 -22.06 21.49
CA VAL A 366 -2.02 -20.98 20.61
C VAL A 366 -2.31 -19.60 21.17
N ASP A 367 -3.43 -19.40 21.86
CA ASP A 367 -3.87 -18.10 22.39
C ASP A 367 -2.82 -17.42 23.28
N LYS A 368 -2.10 -18.20 24.10
CA LYS A 368 -1.03 -17.66 24.94
C LYS A 368 0.14 -17.10 24.12
N ALA A 369 0.58 -17.83 23.12
CA ALA A 369 1.67 -17.39 22.23
C ALA A 369 1.23 -16.21 21.35
N PHE A 370 -0.02 -16.24 20.90
CA PHE A 370 -0.61 -15.15 20.13
C PHE A 370 -0.76 -13.86 20.95
N SER A 371 -1.09 -13.96 22.23
CA SER A 371 -1.16 -12.78 23.13
C SER A 371 0.18 -12.06 23.23
N ASN A 372 1.29 -12.80 23.27
CA ASN A 372 2.63 -12.19 23.26
C ASN A 372 2.91 -11.48 21.91
N TYR A 373 2.62 -12.15 20.81
CA TYR A 373 2.73 -11.53 19.48
C TYR A 373 1.91 -10.23 19.38
N LEU A 374 0.67 -10.24 19.86
CA LEU A 374 -0.21 -9.08 19.82
C LEU A 374 0.32 -7.92 20.68
N ARG A 375 0.86 -8.26 21.88
CA ARG A 375 1.52 -7.27 22.74
C ARG A 375 2.68 -6.61 22.03
N ASP A 376 3.55 -7.38 21.38
CA ASP A 376 4.72 -6.86 20.67
C ASP A 376 4.30 -5.98 19.48
N GLU A 377 3.25 -6.36 18.73
CA GLU A 377 2.66 -5.54 17.67
C GLU A 377 2.08 -4.20 18.19
N ILE A 378 1.46 -4.21 19.38
CA ILE A 378 0.94 -2.97 20.01
C ILE A 378 2.09 -2.07 20.45
N VAL A 379 3.12 -2.64 21.06
CA VAL A 379 4.32 -1.88 21.48
C VAL A 379 4.95 -1.21 20.27
N ASP A 380 5.12 -1.92 19.17
CA ASP A 380 5.64 -1.37 17.92
C ASP A 380 4.76 -0.24 17.34
N GLU A 381 3.43 -0.36 17.46
CA GLU A 381 2.50 0.68 17.00
C GLU A 381 2.60 1.97 17.83
N ILE A 382 2.82 1.86 19.14
CA ILE A 382 2.80 3.00 20.07
C ILE A 382 4.21 3.57 20.31
N HIS A 383 5.26 2.83 19.96
CA HIS A 383 6.66 3.24 20.24
C HIS A 383 6.99 4.63 19.67
N ALA A 384 6.46 5.01 18.50
CA ALA A 384 6.65 6.32 17.92
C ALA A 384 6.05 7.47 18.76
N LEU A 385 4.97 7.17 19.53
CA LEU A 385 4.28 8.13 20.40
C LEU A 385 4.84 8.09 21.85
N LEU A 386 5.31 6.92 22.27
CA LEU A 386 5.82 6.63 23.61
C LEU A 386 7.14 5.84 23.49
N PRO A 387 8.28 6.50 23.20
CA PRO A 387 9.57 5.82 23.01
C PRO A 387 10.00 4.97 24.22
N ASP A 388 9.60 5.36 25.44
CA ASP A 388 9.93 4.68 26.69
C ASP A 388 9.01 3.50 27.04
N ILE A 389 8.06 3.14 26.17
CA ILE A 389 7.07 2.07 26.44
C ILE A 389 7.72 0.70 26.73
N ASN A 390 8.92 0.47 26.21
CA ASN A 390 9.67 -0.77 26.46
C ASN A 390 10.25 -0.84 27.90
N ASN A 391 10.23 0.28 28.63
CA ASN A 391 10.74 0.38 29.99
C ASN A 391 9.62 0.26 31.06
N ILE A 392 8.37 0.11 30.62
CA ILE A 392 7.17 -0.07 31.43
C ILE A 392 6.78 -1.57 31.43
#